data_4a2bee3ed4592076d35db6fb92d8e840
#
_entry.id   4a2bee3ed4592076d35db6fb92d8e840
#
_cell.length_a   1.000
_cell.length_b   1.000
_cell.length_c   1.000
_cell.angle_alpha   90.00
_cell.angle_beta   90.00
_cell.angle_gamma   90.00
#
_symmetry.space_group_name_H-M   'P 1'
#
loop_
_entity.id
_entity.type
_entity.pdbx_description
1 polymer ?
#
loop_
_entity_poly.entity_id
_entity_poly.type
_entity_poly.pdbx_seq_one_letter_code
_entity_poly.pdbx_strand_id
1 'polypeptide(L)'
;MAKQKFERTKPHVNIGTIGHVDHGKTTLTAAITKWLAMQGKAQYTDYSSIDKAPEERERGITINTAHVEYETEKRHYAHVDCPGHADDIKNMITGPADMDGAILVIAASDGPMAQTREHVLLARQVGVPAIVVFLNKCDQVDDEELLELVEMEVRELLSSYEFPGDEIPIIKGSALNALVSESTDPNAPEYACIKELMDAVDDYIPTPDRKADMPFLMPVEDVFTISGRGTVATGRVERGQLKLSEEVEIVGLSDEKKKTVVTGIEMFHKLLDYAEAGDNIGALLRGIDRQGVERGQVLSKPGSIHPHTKFVGQVYVLTKDEGGRHTPFFNNYRPQFYFRTTDVTGVITLPEGTEMCMPGDNVDMNVELITPIAIEKGLRFAIREGGRTVGSGVVIGINE
;
A
#
# COMPACT_ATOMS: atom_id res chain seq x y z
N MET A 1 -22.78 -19.18 -13.34
CA MET A 1 -23.13 -19.25 -11.91
C MET A 1 -23.41 -17.83 -11.43
N ALA A 2 -24.41 -17.63 -10.56
CA ALA A 2 -24.64 -16.31 -9.95
C ALA A 2 -23.45 -16.01 -9.02
N LYS A 3 -22.91 -14.76 -9.08
CA LYS A 3 -21.85 -14.34 -8.16
C LYS A 3 -22.40 -14.30 -6.73
N GLN A 4 -21.60 -14.71 -5.77
CA GLN A 4 -21.95 -14.61 -4.35
C GLN A 4 -22.01 -13.15 -3.93
N LYS A 5 -22.86 -12.86 -2.95
CA LYS A 5 -22.94 -11.55 -2.31
C LYS A 5 -21.94 -11.50 -1.15
N PHE A 6 -21.24 -10.40 -1.00
CA PHE A 6 -20.34 -10.19 0.13
C PHE A 6 -21.16 -9.85 1.37
N GLU A 7 -20.91 -10.55 2.47
CA GLU A 7 -21.54 -10.29 3.77
C GLU A 7 -20.51 -9.68 4.73
N ARG A 8 -20.81 -8.49 5.26
CA ARG A 8 -19.96 -7.80 6.22
C ARG A 8 -20.24 -8.33 7.63
N THR A 9 -19.54 -9.40 8.02
CA THR A 9 -19.70 -10.03 9.34
C THR A 9 -18.59 -9.63 10.31
N LYS A 10 -17.46 -9.13 9.80
CA LYS A 10 -16.25 -8.81 10.57
C LYS A 10 -15.67 -7.46 10.16
N PRO A 11 -14.91 -6.77 11.03
CA PRO A 11 -14.16 -5.60 10.64
C PRO A 11 -13.20 -5.93 9.50
N HIS A 12 -13.14 -5.05 8.49
CA HIS A 12 -12.24 -5.19 7.36
C HIS A 12 -10.94 -4.42 7.61
N VAL A 13 -9.80 -5.07 7.36
CA VAL A 13 -8.45 -4.52 7.57
C VAL A 13 -7.59 -4.78 6.33
N ASN A 14 -6.90 -3.75 5.87
CA ASN A 14 -5.95 -3.84 4.77
C ASN A 14 -4.54 -3.97 5.34
N ILE A 15 -3.85 -5.04 5.01
CA ILE A 15 -2.46 -5.26 5.39
C ILE A 15 -1.59 -5.53 4.17
N GLY A 16 -0.28 -5.33 4.31
CA GLY A 16 0.67 -5.66 3.25
C GLY A 16 1.91 -6.34 3.78
N THR A 17 2.51 -7.23 2.99
CA THR A 17 3.87 -7.71 3.22
C THR A 17 4.87 -6.75 2.60
N ILE A 18 5.84 -6.30 3.40
CA ILE A 18 6.94 -5.42 3.01
C ILE A 18 8.28 -6.04 3.41
N GLY A 19 9.36 -5.60 2.81
CA GLY A 19 10.71 -6.10 3.10
C GLY A 19 11.54 -6.34 1.84
N HIS A 20 12.80 -6.72 2.03
CA HIS A 20 13.76 -6.90 0.95
C HIS A 20 13.33 -8.00 -0.06
N VAL A 21 13.86 -7.92 -1.27
CA VAL A 21 13.74 -9.01 -2.26
C VAL A 21 14.33 -10.30 -1.66
N ASP A 22 13.79 -11.46 -2.03
CA ASP A 22 14.22 -12.78 -1.55
C ASP A 22 14.08 -13.06 -0.04
N HIS A 23 13.51 -12.15 0.76
CA HIS A 23 13.20 -12.41 2.17
C HIS A 23 11.97 -13.31 2.37
N GLY A 24 11.23 -13.64 1.30
CA GLY A 24 10.14 -14.63 1.30
C GLY A 24 8.75 -14.05 1.58
N LYS A 25 8.48 -12.80 1.17
CA LYS A 25 7.16 -12.14 1.29
C LYS A 25 6.05 -12.96 0.62
N THR A 26 6.21 -13.27 -0.66
CA THR A 26 5.24 -14.05 -1.44
C THR A 26 5.08 -15.48 -0.91
N THR A 27 6.18 -16.09 -0.45
CA THR A 27 6.14 -17.40 0.22
C THR A 27 5.30 -17.35 1.50
N LEU A 28 5.47 -16.30 2.30
CA LEU A 28 4.70 -16.09 3.51
C LEU A 28 3.21 -15.89 3.22
N THR A 29 2.90 -15.06 2.22
CA THR A 29 1.52 -14.81 1.77
C THR A 29 0.85 -16.12 1.32
N ALA A 30 1.55 -16.94 0.54
CA ALA A 30 1.06 -18.26 0.14
C ALA A 30 0.87 -19.21 1.35
N ALA A 31 1.78 -19.22 2.32
CA ALA A 31 1.68 -20.02 3.54
C ALA A 31 0.48 -19.62 4.40
N ILE A 32 0.22 -18.31 4.56
CA ILE A 32 -0.94 -17.78 5.28
C ILE A 32 -2.24 -18.24 4.61
N THR A 33 -2.38 -18.07 3.28
CA THR A 33 -3.59 -18.49 2.57
C THR A 33 -3.80 -19.98 2.64
N LYS A 34 -2.74 -20.79 2.57
CA LYS A 34 -2.79 -22.26 2.74
C LYS A 34 -3.33 -22.66 4.11
N TRP A 35 -2.73 -22.11 5.16
CA TRP A 35 -3.11 -22.40 6.54
C TRP A 35 -4.57 -22.02 6.85
N LEU A 36 -5.01 -20.86 6.38
CA LEU A 36 -6.40 -20.39 6.55
C LEU A 36 -7.38 -21.16 5.66
N ALA A 37 -6.96 -21.60 4.47
CA ALA A 37 -7.80 -22.43 3.59
C ALA A 37 -8.15 -23.79 4.21
N MET A 38 -7.22 -24.40 4.96
CA MET A 38 -7.51 -25.64 5.70
C MET A 38 -8.63 -25.48 6.73
N GLN A 39 -8.86 -24.24 7.20
CA GLN A 39 -9.91 -23.88 8.15
C GLN A 39 -11.18 -23.34 7.45
N GLY A 40 -11.21 -23.32 6.11
CA GLY A 40 -12.32 -22.75 5.34
C GLY A 40 -12.42 -21.22 5.39
N LYS A 41 -11.34 -20.52 5.78
CA LYS A 41 -11.29 -19.07 6.00
C LYS A 41 -10.58 -18.30 4.88
N ALA A 42 -10.06 -19.00 3.89
CA ALA A 42 -9.43 -18.44 2.69
C ALA A 42 -9.64 -19.34 1.49
N GLN A 43 -9.47 -18.78 0.29
CA GLN A 43 -9.17 -19.59 -0.89
C GLN A 43 -7.64 -19.72 -0.96
N TYR A 44 -7.12 -20.94 -0.99
CA TYR A 44 -5.69 -21.16 -1.16
C TYR A 44 -5.22 -20.52 -2.46
N THR A 45 -4.22 -19.68 -2.36
CA THR A 45 -3.57 -19.01 -3.49
C THR A 45 -2.13 -19.51 -3.55
N ASP A 46 -1.84 -20.33 -4.56
CA ASP A 46 -0.50 -20.85 -4.78
C ASP A 46 0.49 -19.73 -5.14
N TYR A 47 1.76 -19.92 -4.81
CA TYR A 47 2.86 -19.00 -5.11
C TYR A 47 2.82 -18.52 -6.57
N SER A 48 2.67 -19.47 -7.52
CA SER A 48 2.58 -19.18 -8.95
C SER A 48 1.32 -18.43 -9.38
N SER A 49 0.33 -18.33 -8.51
CA SER A 49 -0.92 -17.58 -8.73
C SER A 49 -0.85 -16.18 -8.14
N ILE A 50 0.07 -15.93 -7.21
CA ILE A 50 0.41 -14.60 -6.68
C ILE A 50 1.30 -13.90 -7.70
N ASP A 51 2.42 -14.50 -8.09
CA ASP A 51 3.33 -14.01 -9.13
C ASP A 51 2.85 -14.49 -10.52
N LYS A 52 2.02 -13.68 -11.16
CA LYS A 52 1.33 -14.06 -12.41
C LYS A 52 2.13 -13.81 -13.69
N ALA A 53 2.97 -12.77 -13.73
CA ALA A 53 3.70 -12.40 -14.91
C ALA A 53 4.80 -13.44 -15.26
N PRO A 54 5.02 -13.76 -16.53
CA PRO A 54 6.10 -14.67 -16.94
C PRO A 54 7.48 -14.21 -16.42
N GLU A 55 7.73 -12.91 -16.40
CA GLU A 55 8.97 -12.30 -15.92
C GLU A 55 9.14 -12.44 -14.39
N GLU A 56 8.06 -12.39 -13.63
CA GLU A 56 8.06 -12.64 -12.19
C GLU A 56 8.47 -14.08 -11.88
N ARG A 57 7.93 -15.03 -12.64
CA ARG A 57 8.24 -16.46 -12.46
C ARG A 57 9.66 -16.83 -12.86
N GLU A 58 10.19 -16.24 -13.95
CA GLU A 58 11.56 -16.50 -14.40
C GLU A 58 12.61 -15.93 -13.45
N ARG A 59 12.34 -14.79 -12.85
CA ARG A 59 13.28 -14.08 -11.96
C ARG A 59 13.07 -14.39 -10.49
N GLY A 60 11.92 -15.01 -10.11
CA GLY A 60 11.55 -15.25 -8.71
C GLY A 60 11.29 -13.98 -7.90
N ILE A 61 10.88 -12.89 -8.58
CA ILE A 61 10.64 -11.58 -7.95
C ILE A 61 9.21 -11.11 -8.23
N THR A 62 8.59 -10.45 -7.25
CA THR A 62 7.28 -9.81 -7.42
C THR A 62 7.47 -8.43 -8.02
N ILE A 63 6.88 -8.17 -9.19
CA ILE A 63 6.92 -6.87 -9.90
C ILE A 63 5.61 -6.12 -9.68
N ASN A 64 4.47 -6.81 -9.76
CA ASN A 64 3.15 -6.22 -9.57
C ASN A 64 2.60 -6.58 -8.20
N THR A 65 1.84 -5.65 -7.61
CA THR A 65 1.12 -5.92 -6.35
C THR A 65 0.06 -7.00 -6.58
N ALA A 66 0.06 -8.03 -5.73
CA ALA A 66 -0.97 -9.05 -5.72
C ALA A 66 -1.89 -8.86 -4.51
N HIS A 67 -3.19 -9.04 -4.74
CA HIS A 67 -4.20 -8.91 -3.68
C HIS A 67 -4.78 -10.29 -3.38
N VAL A 68 -4.77 -10.68 -2.12
CA VAL A 68 -5.41 -11.90 -1.63
C VAL A 68 -6.39 -11.57 -0.50
N GLU A 69 -7.45 -12.36 -0.40
CA GLU A 69 -8.51 -12.22 0.60
C GLU A 69 -8.49 -13.40 1.56
N TYR A 70 -8.62 -13.14 2.86
CA TYR A 70 -8.80 -14.17 3.87
C TYR A 70 -9.43 -13.63 5.16
N GLU A 71 -9.82 -14.53 6.03
CA GLU A 71 -10.43 -14.20 7.33
C GLU A 71 -9.70 -14.91 8.47
N THR A 72 -9.70 -14.27 9.63
CA THR A 72 -9.46 -14.91 10.93
C THR A 72 -10.79 -15.07 11.68
N GLU A 73 -10.75 -15.49 12.93
CA GLU A 73 -11.95 -15.45 13.78
C GLU A 73 -12.44 -14.03 14.05
N LYS A 74 -11.50 -13.06 14.09
CA LYS A 74 -11.76 -11.68 14.51
C LYS A 74 -12.03 -10.73 13.35
N ARG A 75 -11.36 -10.94 12.20
CA ARG A 75 -11.25 -9.93 11.13
C ARG A 75 -11.30 -10.52 9.74
N HIS A 76 -11.69 -9.69 8.77
CA HIS A 76 -11.58 -9.94 7.35
C HIS A 76 -10.41 -9.11 6.81
N TYR A 77 -9.51 -9.73 6.04
CA TYR A 77 -8.30 -9.10 5.53
C TYR A 77 -8.29 -9.02 4.00
N ALA A 78 -7.94 -7.84 3.49
CA ALA A 78 -7.35 -7.67 2.18
C ALA A 78 -5.83 -7.58 2.37
N HIS A 79 -5.11 -8.53 1.80
CA HIS A 79 -3.65 -8.59 1.91
C HIS A 79 -3.02 -8.27 0.57
N VAL A 80 -2.09 -7.33 0.59
CA VAL A 80 -1.33 -6.87 -0.58
C VAL A 80 0.09 -7.40 -0.46
N ASP A 81 0.50 -8.24 -1.41
CA ASP A 81 1.91 -8.62 -1.55
C ASP A 81 2.67 -7.54 -2.31
N CYS A 82 3.56 -6.84 -1.60
CA CYS A 82 4.30 -5.71 -2.16
C CYS A 82 5.61 -6.19 -2.81
N PRO A 83 5.98 -5.63 -3.99
CA PRO A 83 7.27 -5.90 -4.60
C PRO A 83 8.43 -5.52 -3.68
N GLY A 84 9.54 -6.25 -3.78
CA GLY A 84 10.72 -6.02 -2.95
C GLY A 84 11.82 -5.18 -3.60
N HIS A 85 11.72 -4.90 -4.90
CA HIS A 85 12.76 -4.19 -5.66
C HIS A 85 12.64 -2.68 -5.52
N ALA A 86 13.79 -2.00 -5.50
CA ALA A 86 13.86 -0.53 -5.40
C ALA A 86 13.13 0.17 -6.57
N ASP A 87 13.17 -0.40 -7.77
CA ASP A 87 12.49 0.15 -8.94
C ASP A 87 10.95 0.05 -8.84
N ASP A 88 10.44 -0.89 -8.04
CA ASP A 88 9.02 -1.14 -7.84
C ASP A 88 8.43 -0.44 -6.60
N ILE A 89 9.26 0.27 -5.84
CA ILE A 89 8.83 1.10 -4.69
C ILE A 89 7.76 2.11 -5.09
N LYS A 90 7.77 2.56 -6.35
CA LYS A 90 6.69 3.33 -6.94
C LYS A 90 5.33 2.67 -6.70
N ASN A 91 5.22 1.36 -6.89
CA ASN A 91 3.99 0.61 -6.69
C ASN A 91 3.59 0.52 -5.21
N MET A 92 4.55 0.58 -4.30
CA MET A 92 4.28 0.64 -2.86
C MET A 92 3.77 2.02 -2.41
N ILE A 93 4.27 3.11 -3.03
CA ILE A 93 3.81 4.48 -2.71
C ILE A 93 2.48 4.79 -3.38
N THR A 94 2.32 4.37 -4.64
CA THR A 94 1.13 4.64 -5.46
C THR A 94 0.12 3.49 -5.50
N GLY A 95 0.46 2.37 -4.90
CA GLY A 95 -0.43 1.23 -4.65
C GLY A 95 -1.25 1.47 -3.39
N PRO A 96 -1.37 0.53 -2.49
CA PRO A 96 -2.18 0.67 -1.28
C PRO A 96 -1.50 1.63 -0.27
N ALA A 97 -1.48 2.93 -0.61
CA ALA A 97 -0.96 4.01 0.23
C ALA A 97 -1.63 4.09 1.62
N ASP A 98 -2.71 3.33 1.81
CA ASP A 98 -3.48 3.30 3.06
C ASP A 98 -3.56 1.89 3.65
N MET A 99 -2.43 1.22 3.86
CA MET A 99 -2.39 0.01 4.67
C MET A 99 -2.74 0.33 6.12
N ASP A 100 -3.63 -0.44 6.70
CA ASP A 100 -4.02 -0.33 8.12
C ASP A 100 -2.95 -0.98 9.02
N GLY A 101 -2.05 -1.75 8.44
CA GLY A 101 -0.88 -2.35 9.06
C GLY A 101 0.00 -3.05 8.05
N ALA A 102 1.22 -3.39 8.45
CA ALA A 102 2.16 -4.11 7.60
C ALA A 102 2.80 -5.29 8.33
N ILE A 103 3.15 -6.33 7.56
CA ILE A 103 4.01 -7.43 8.00
C ILE A 103 5.39 -7.20 7.36
N LEU A 104 6.36 -6.85 8.18
CA LEU A 104 7.74 -6.70 7.74
C LEU A 104 8.44 -8.07 7.75
N VAL A 105 8.81 -8.54 6.57
CA VAL A 105 9.46 -9.85 6.41
C VAL A 105 10.97 -9.66 6.27
N ILE A 106 11.73 -10.27 7.17
CA ILE A 106 13.20 -10.22 7.21
C ILE A 106 13.73 -11.64 7.26
N ALA A 107 14.69 -11.98 6.39
CA ALA A 107 15.39 -13.26 6.46
C ALA A 107 16.37 -13.23 7.63
N ALA A 108 16.29 -14.23 8.50
CA ALA A 108 17.18 -14.34 9.67
C ALA A 108 18.66 -14.47 9.30
N SER A 109 18.95 -15.06 8.13
CA SER A 109 20.31 -15.19 7.60
C SER A 109 20.94 -13.86 7.17
N ASP A 110 20.13 -12.89 6.77
CA ASP A 110 20.59 -11.65 6.10
C ASP A 110 20.43 -10.41 6.98
N GLY A 111 19.47 -10.44 7.91
CA GLY A 111 19.12 -9.29 8.74
C GLY A 111 18.48 -8.13 7.96
N PRO A 112 18.41 -6.93 8.55
CA PRO A 112 17.85 -5.75 7.91
C PRO A 112 18.77 -5.21 6.80
N MET A 113 18.32 -5.28 5.56
CA MET A 113 19.05 -4.81 4.38
C MET A 113 18.63 -3.39 3.95
N ALA A 114 19.30 -2.82 2.94
CA ALA A 114 19.04 -1.46 2.46
C ALA A 114 17.57 -1.23 2.06
N GLN A 115 16.97 -2.18 1.32
CA GLN A 115 15.57 -2.07 0.92
C GLN A 115 14.61 -2.24 2.12
N THR A 116 14.99 -3.01 3.15
CA THR A 116 14.23 -3.11 4.39
C THR A 116 14.09 -1.73 5.04
N ARG A 117 15.19 -0.97 5.12
CA ARG A 117 15.22 0.40 5.65
C ARG A 117 14.33 1.34 4.84
N GLU A 118 14.41 1.25 3.52
CA GLU A 118 13.59 2.06 2.61
C GLU A 118 12.10 1.73 2.76
N HIS A 119 11.72 0.46 2.88
CA HIS A 119 10.32 0.05 3.09
C HIS A 119 9.77 0.52 4.44
N VAL A 120 10.56 0.46 5.51
CA VAL A 120 10.15 0.98 6.83
C VAL A 120 9.96 2.49 6.79
N LEU A 121 10.90 3.21 6.16
CA LEU A 121 10.79 4.66 5.93
C LEU A 121 9.50 5.01 5.16
N LEU A 122 9.23 4.30 4.07
CA LEU A 122 8.04 4.53 3.26
C LEU A 122 6.76 4.21 4.02
N ALA A 123 6.72 3.10 4.76
CA ALA A 123 5.59 2.76 5.61
C ALA A 123 5.29 3.89 6.61
N ARG A 124 6.34 4.49 7.19
CA ARG A 124 6.19 5.67 8.07
C ARG A 124 5.65 6.88 7.32
N GLN A 125 6.16 7.17 6.13
CA GLN A 125 5.75 8.32 5.32
C GLN A 125 4.31 8.23 4.84
N VAL A 126 3.87 7.05 4.37
CA VAL A 126 2.47 6.84 3.97
C VAL A 126 1.53 6.70 5.15
N GLY A 127 2.06 6.63 6.37
CA GLY A 127 1.26 6.65 7.60
C GLY A 127 0.71 5.29 8.02
N VAL A 128 1.41 4.19 7.70
CA VAL A 128 1.08 2.86 8.26
C VAL A 128 1.14 2.93 9.79
N PRO A 129 0.03 2.65 10.48
CA PRO A 129 -0.05 2.88 11.93
C PRO A 129 0.69 1.83 12.76
N ALA A 130 0.81 0.61 12.26
CA ALA A 130 1.43 -0.49 12.99
C ALA A 130 2.14 -1.49 12.07
N ILE A 131 3.23 -2.06 12.56
CA ILE A 131 4.03 -3.09 11.88
C ILE A 131 4.14 -4.30 12.79
N VAL A 132 3.97 -5.51 12.25
CA VAL A 132 4.33 -6.78 12.87
C VAL A 132 5.51 -7.35 12.09
N VAL A 133 6.48 -7.95 12.75
CA VAL A 133 7.66 -8.50 12.09
C VAL A 133 7.57 -10.03 12.00
N PHE A 134 7.89 -10.56 10.83
CA PHE A 134 8.13 -11.98 10.64
C PHE A 134 9.60 -12.23 10.28
N LEU A 135 10.36 -12.77 11.24
CA LEU A 135 11.74 -13.19 11.04
C LEU A 135 11.71 -14.57 10.36
N ASN A 136 11.88 -14.55 9.04
CA ASN A 136 11.75 -15.71 8.18
C ASN A 136 13.08 -16.46 8.01
N LYS A 137 13.01 -17.67 7.49
CA LYS A 137 14.17 -18.54 7.21
C LYS A 137 14.96 -18.91 8.46
N CYS A 138 14.33 -18.95 9.62
CA CYS A 138 14.99 -19.37 10.87
C CYS A 138 15.51 -20.82 10.83
N ASP A 139 14.98 -21.65 9.91
CA ASP A 139 15.47 -23.00 9.62
C ASP A 139 16.88 -23.03 9.01
N GLN A 140 17.40 -21.90 8.55
CA GLN A 140 18.75 -21.77 7.97
C GLN A 140 19.77 -21.25 8.97
N VAL A 141 19.36 -20.94 10.19
CA VAL A 141 20.22 -20.38 11.24
C VAL A 141 20.17 -21.28 12.47
N ASP A 142 21.27 -21.98 12.73
CA ASP A 142 21.39 -22.90 13.87
C ASP A 142 21.84 -22.20 15.18
N ASP A 143 22.24 -20.92 15.09
CA ASP A 143 22.77 -20.12 16.19
C ASP A 143 21.69 -19.21 16.77
N GLU A 144 21.26 -19.50 17.99
CA GLU A 144 20.24 -18.75 18.71
C GLU A 144 20.72 -17.32 19.07
N GLU A 145 22.01 -17.13 19.35
CA GLU A 145 22.58 -15.81 19.64
C GLU A 145 22.52 -14.90 18.39
N LEU A 146 22.70 -15.48 17.20
CA LEU A 146 22.56 -14.74 15.94
C LEU A 146 21.10 -14.31 15.72
N LEU A 147 20.13 -15.16 16.02
CA LEU A 147 18.70 -14.79 15.93
C LEU A 147 18.34 -13.65 16.88
N GLU A 148 18.89 -13.64 18.10
CA GLU A 148 18.69 -12.56 19.07
C GLU A 148 19.34 -11.25 18.58
N LEU A 149 20.54 -11.32 17.99
CA LEU A 149 21.22 -10.16 17.44
C LEU A 149 20.41 -9.53 16.30
N VAL A 150 19.94 -10.35 15.36
CA VAL A 150 19.10 -9.85 14.24
C VAL A 150 17.80 -9.23 14.77
N GLU A 151 17.18 -9.83 15.80
CA GLU A 151 16.00 -9.24 16.43
C GLU A 151 16.30 -7.86 17.03
N MET A 152 17.45 -7.69 17.70
CA MET A 152 17.87 -6.39 18.24
C MET A 152 18.06 -5.36 17.14
N GLU A 153 18.75 -5.72 16.05
CA GLU A 153 18.95 -4.82 14.89
C GLU A 153 17.61 -4.39 14.26
N VAL A 154 16.63 -5.29 14.18
CA VAL A 154 15.30 -4.97 13.69
C VAL A 154 14.57 -4.00 14.61
N ARG A 155 14.64 -4.18 15.92
CA ARG A 155 14.06 -3.28 16.92
C ARG A 155 14.69 -1.89 16.87
N GLU A 156 16.01 -1.81 16.76
CA GLU A 156 16.73 -0.53 16.58
C GLU A 156 16.33 0.16 15.29
N LEU A 157 16.25 -0.58 14.18
CA LEU A 157 15.79 -0.04 12.91
C LEU A 157 14.39 0.57 13.03
N LEU A 158 13.43 -0.16 13.56
CA LEU A 158 12.06 0.31 13.71
C LEU A 158 11.97 1.54 14.62
N SER A 159 12.72 1.55 15.72
CA SER A 159 12.80 2.69 16.64
C SER A 159 13.41 3.93 15.96
N SER A 160 14.39 3.77 15.09
CA SER A 160 15.02 4.87 14.35
C SER A 160 14.05 5.56 13.37
N TYR A 161 13.00 4.87 12.92
CA TYR A 161 11.93 5.40 12.09
C TYR A 161 10.64 5.70 12.89
N GLU A 162 10.76 5.91 14.21
CA GLU A 162 9.66 6.28 15.10
C GLU A 162 8.51 5.26 15.20
N PHE A 163 8.79 3.98 14.98
CA PHE A 163 7.91 2.90 15.39
C PHE A 163 8.30 2.41 16.79
N PRO A 164 7.38 1.90 17.60
CA PRO A 164 7.69 1.43 18.97
C PRO A 164 8.43 0.08 18.94
N GLY A 165 9.71 0.08 18.50
CA GLY A 165 10.50 -1.12 18.21
C GLY A 165 10.55 -2.13 19.34
N ASP A 166 10.56 -1.67 20.61
CA ASP A 166 10.59 -2.56 21.79
C ASP A 166 9.27 -3.31 22.01
N GLU A 167 8.14 -2.74 21.57
CA GLU A 167 6.79 -3.29 21.78
C GLU A 167 6.28 -4.10 20.58
N ILE A 168 6.94 -3.98 19.43
CA ILE A 168 6.50 -4.63 18.19
C ILE A 168 6.64 -6.16 18.30
N PRO A 169 5.59 -6.93 17.98
CA PRO A 169 5.68 -8.37 17.91
C PRO A 169 6.65 -8.82 16.82
N ILE A 170 7.60 -9.68 17.19
CA ILE A 170 8.54 -10.33 16.25
C ILE A 170 8.33 -11.82 16.34
N ILE A 171 7.81 -12.42 15.28
CA ILE A 171 7.54 -13.84 15.18
C ILE A 171 8.66 -14.50 14.37
N LYS A 172 9.24 -15.57 14.91
CA LYS A 172 10.32 -16.34 14.29
C LYS A 172 9.77 -17.59 13.63
N GLY A 173 10.20 -17.90 12.39
CA GLY A 173 9.73 -19.09 11.72
C GLY A 173 10.28 -19.31 10.33
N SER A 174 9.71 -20.29 9.64
CA SER A 174 9.99 -20.60 8.24
C SER A 174 8.68 -20.68 7.45
N ALA A 175 8.46 -19.66 6.61
CA ALA A 175 7.31 -19.65 5.72
C ALA A 175 7.35 -20.81 4.70
N LEU A 176 8.57 -21.20 4.26
CA LEU A 176 8.74 -22.30 3.32
C LEU A 176 8.33 -23.63 3.96
N ASN A 177 8.77 -23.92 5.18
CA ASN A 177 8.43 -25.16 5.87
C ASN A 177 6.90 -25.28 6.05
N ALA A 178 6.21 -24.18 6.39
CA ALA A 178 4.76 -24.15 6.46
C ALA A 178 4.13 -24.37 5.07
N LEU A 179 4.68 -23.74 4.02
CA LEU A 179 4.12 -23.86 2.67
C LEU A 179 4.25 -25.26 2.09
N VAL A 180 5.40 -25.92 2.28
CA VAL A 180 5.67 -27.26 1.72
C VAL A 180 5.16 -28.40 2.58
N SER A 181 4.72 -28.16 3.82
CA SER A 181 4.19 -29.19 4.71
C SER A 181 3.00 -29.91 4.06
N GLU A 182 2.98 -31.23 4.14
CA GLU A 182 1.88 -32.06 3.65
C GLU A 182 0.78 -32.28 4.73
N SER A 183 0.99 -31.72 5.94
CA SER A 183 0.00 -31.85 7.02
C SER A 183 -1.30 -31.14 6.67
N THR A 184 -2.41 -31.80 6.93
CA THR A 184 -3.76 -31.23 6.82
C THR A 184 -4.32 -30.75 8.17
N ASP A 185 -3.55 -30.90 9.25
CA ASP A 185 -3.89 -30.41 10.58
C ASP A 185 -3.38 -28.98 10.75
N PRO A 186 -4.26 -27.96 10.90
CA PRO A 186 -3.84 -26.58 11.09
C PRO A 186 -3.10 -26.35 12.41
N ASN A 187 -3.09 -27.31 13.34
CA ASN A 187 -2.34 -27.24 14.58
C ASN A 187 -0.99 -27.98 14.53
N ALA A 188 -0.60 -28.48 13.36
CA ALA A 188 0.69 -29.12 13.20
C ALA A 188 1.83 -28.13 13.51
N PRO A 189 2.98 -28.58 14.06
CA PRO A 189 4.08 -27.72 14.47
C PRO A 189 4.61 -26.81 13.36
N GLU A 190 4.56 -27.26 12.12
CA GLU A 190 5.02 -26.53 10.94
C GLU A 190 4.22 -25.23 10.70
N TYR A 191 2.97 -25.17 11.16
CA TYR A 191 2.11 -24.00 11.04
C TYR A 191 2.10 -23.10 12.29
N ALA A 192 2.82 -23.49 13.36
CA ALA A 192 2.79 -22.74 14.61
C ALA A 192 3.19 -21.27 14.42
N CYS A 193 4.25 -21.00 13.64
CA CYS A 193 4.71 -19.62 13.37
C CYS A 193 3.68 -18.82 12.54
N ILE A 194 2.94 -19.46 11.63
CA ILE A 194 1.89 -18.77 10.85
C ILE A 194 0.70 -18.44 11.75
N LYS A 195 0.31 -19.36 12.63
CA LYS A 195 -0.75 -19.10 13.62
C LYS A 195 -0.36 -17.95 14.55
N GLU A 196 0.85 -17.99 15.11
CA GLU A 196 1.35 -16.93 16.00
C GLU A 196 1.42 -15.58 15.30
N LEU A 197 1.85 -15.55 14.03
CA LEU A 197 1.86 -14.34 13.22
C LEU A 197 0.43 -13.78 13.06
N MET A 198 -0.53 -14.62 12.72
CA MET A 198 -1.91 -14.15 12.50
C MET A 198 -2.59 -13.72 13.80
N ASP A 199 -2.29 -14.37 14.91
CA ASP A 199 -2.73 -13.96 16.24
C ASP A 199 -2.14 -12.56 16.60
N ALA A 200 -0.85 -12.35 16.32
CA ALA A 200 -0.18 -11.06 16.53
C ALA A 200 -0.75 -9.95 15.62
N VAL A 201 -1.04 -10.26 14.36
CA VAL A 201 -1.67 -9.32 13.41
C VAL A 201 -3.06 -8.93 13.89
N ASP A 202 -3.86 -9.90 14.36
CA ASP A 202 -5.20 -9.65 14.90
C ASP A 202 -5.19 -8.77 16.15
N ASP A 203 -4.17 -8.91 17.00
CA ASP A 203 -4.13 -8.25 18.31
C ASP A 203 -3.38 -6.91 18.28
N TYR A 204 -2.33 -6.80 17.48
CA TYR A 204 -1.47 -5.64 17.47
C TYR A 204 -1.86 -4.57 16.43
N ILE A 205 -2.30 -4.98 15.23
CA ILE A 205 -2.72 -4.00 14.22
C ILE A 205 -4.08 -3.42 14.63
N PRO A 206 -4.20 -2.06 14.75
CA PRO A 206 -5.45 -1.45 15.18
C PRO A 206 -6.56 -1.67 14.15
N THR A 207 -7.81 -1.76 14.62
CA THR A 207 -8.95 -1.67 13.72
C THR A 207 -9.06 -0.23 13.23
N PRO A 208 -9.03 0.01 11.91
CA PRO A 208 -8.99 1.37 11.38
C PRO A 208 -10.30 2.11 11.64
N ASP A 209 -10.18 3.40 11.98
CA ASP A 209 -11.32 4.30 12.02
C ASP A 209 -11.68 4.72 10.58
N ARG A 210 -12.82 4.24 10.10
CA ARG A 210 -13.27 4.48 8.72
C ARG A 210 -13.99 5.83 8.64
N LYS A 211 -13.54 6.73 7.75
CA LYS A 211 -14.17 8.04 7.48
C LYS A 211 -15.43 7.88 6.61
N ALA A 212 -16.38 7.06 7.05
CA ALA A 212 -17.57 6.73 6.28
C ALA A 212 -18.55 7.93 6.09
N ASP A 213 -18.52 8.90 7.00
CA ASP A 213 -19.39 10.07 6.96
C ASP A 213 -18.92 11.18 6.00
N MET A 214 -17.72 11.05 5.45
CA MET A 214 -17.17 12.00 4.47
C MET A 214 -17.72 11.73 3.04
N PRO A 215 -17.67 12.71 2.13
CA PRO A 215 -17.99 12.48 0.72
C PRO A 215 -17.11 11.37 0.13
N PHE A 216 -17.72 10.46 -0.64
CA PHE A 216 -17.03 9.35 -1.29
C PHE A 216 -15.84 9.81 -2.12
N LEU A 217 -14.73 9.09 -1.98
CA LEU A 217 -13.53 9.25 -2.79
C LEU A 217 -12.79 7.91 -2.90
N MET A 218 -12.42 7.53 -4.12
CA MET A 218 -11.64 6.35 -4.44
C MET A 218 -10.57 6.69 -5.50
N PRO A 219 -9.29 6.63 -5.17
CA PRO A 219 -8.22 6.69 -6.16
C PRO A 219 -8.30 5.50 -7.14
N VAL A 220 -8.08 5.76 -8.42
CA VAL A 220 -8.08 4.71 -9.45
C VAL A 220 -6.68 4.09 -9.51
N GLU A 221 -6.61 2.79 -9.25
CA GLU A 221 -5.37 2.00 -9.28
C GLU A 221 -5.18 1.30 -10.63
N ASP A 222 -6.24 0.71 -11.17
CA ASP A 222 -6.22 0.04 -12.47
C ASP A 222 -7.56 0.18 -13.19
N VAL A 223 -7.53 0.00 -14.51
CA VAL A 223 -8.71 0.11 -15.38
C VAL A 223 -8.70 -1.02 -16.41
N PHE A 224 -9.78 -1.76 -16.45
CA PHE A 224 -9.96 -2.80 -17.46
C PHE A 224 -11.39 -2.83 -18.00
N THR A 225 -11.57 -3.51 -19.11
CA THR A 225 -12.88 -3.66 -19.77
C THR A 225 -13.37 -5.09 -19.66
N ILE A 226 -14.62 -5.24 -19.24
CA ILE A 226 -15.30 -6.54 -19.26
C ILE A 226 -16.19 -6.58 -20.51
N SER A 227 -15.94 -7.53 -21.41
CA SER A 227 -16.71 -7.71 -22.63
C SER A 227 -18.21 -7.81 -22.33
N GLY A 228 -19.02 -6.94 -22.97
CA GLY A 228 -20.47 -6.89 -22.79
C GLY A 228 -20.97 -6.24 -21.49
N ARG A 229 -20.07 -5.80 -20.58
CA ARG A 229 -20.45 -5.14 -19.33
C ARG A 229 -19.98 -3.68 -19.22
N GLY A 230 -18.78 -3.36 -19.73
CA GLY A 230 -18.25 -1.99 -19.75
C GLY A 230 -16.89 -1.87 -19.06
N THR A 231 -16.52 -0.64 -18.72
CA THR A 231 -15.25 -0.30 -18.08
C THR A 231 -15.36 -0.40 -16.56
N VAL A 232 -14.38 -1.04 -15.95
CA VAL A 232 -14.23 -1.17 -14.49
C VAL A 232 -13.00 -0.39 -14.06
N ALA A 233 -13.18 0.51 -13.10
CA ALA A 233 -12.11 1.15 -12.36
C ALA A 233 -11.94 0.45 -11.02
N THR A 234 -10.73 0.03 -10.69
CA THR A 234 -10.41 -0.58 -9.39
C THR A 234 -9.68 0.42 -8.50
N GLY A 235 -9.84 0.25 -7.21
CA GLY A 235 -9.14 1.02 -6.21
C GLY A 235 -9.68 0.76 -4.81
N ARG A 236 -8.99 1.32 -3.83
CA ARG A 236 -9.45 1.34 -2.45
C ARG A 236 -10.27 2.59 -2.18
N VAL A 237 -11.42 2.43 -1.53
CA VAL A 237 -12.22 3.56 -1.07
C VAL A 237 -11.47 4.28 0.05
N GLU A 238 -11.00 5.49 -0.20
CA GLU A 238 -10.25 6.30 0.76
C GLU A 238 -11.17 6.84 1.87
N ARG A 239 -12.39 7.25 1.50
CA ARG A 239 -13.38 7.79 2.41
C ARG A 239 -14.80 7.71 1.86
N GLY A 240 -15.77 7.86 2.73
CA GLY A 240 -17.19 7.89 2.39
C GLY A 240 -17.78 6.54 2.03
N GLN A 241 -18.95 6.58 1.44
CA GLN A 241 -19.68 5.42 0.95
C GLN A 241 -20.13 5.65 -0.49
N LEU A 242 -20.17 4.57 -1.27
CA LEU A 242 -20.68 4.54 -2.65
C LEU A 242 -21.77 3.48 -2.74
N LYS A 243 -22.96 3.87 -3.17
CA LYS A 243 -24.08 2.95 -3.39
C LYS A 243 -24.21 2.60 -4.86
N LEU A 244 -24.81 1.43 -5.11
CA LEU A 244 -25.16 1.03 -6.46
C LEU A 244 -26.10 2.06 -7.10
N SER A 245 -25.89 2.37 -8.38
CA SER A 245 -26.62 3.38 -9.17
C SER A 245 -26.36 4.83 -8.74
N GLU A 246 -25.37 5.10 -7.92
CA GLU A 246 -24.97 6.46 -7.55
C GLU A 246 -24.12 7.11 -8.64
N GLU A 247 -24.28 8.44 -8.82
CA GLU A 247 -23.47 9.25 -9.73
C GLU A 247 -22.14 9.57 -9.07
N VAL A 248 -21.06 9.40 -9.84
CA VAL A 248 -19.69 9.77 -9.46
C VAL A 248 -19.08 10.68 -10.52
N GLU A 249 -18.06 11.42 -10.11
CA GLU A 249 -17.25 12.29 -10.94
C GLU A 249 -15.82 11.74 -11.03
N ILE A 250 -15.27 11.70 -12.26
CA ILE A 250 -13.89 11.33 -12.54
C ILE A 250 -13.08 12.62 -12.55
N VAL A 251 -12.08 12.74 -11.66
CA VAL A 251 -11.32 13.98 -11.43
C VAL A 251 -9.81 13.72 -11.46
N GLY A 252 -9.06 14.64 -12.08
CA GLY A 252 -7.60 14.61 -12.15
C GLY A 252 -7.07 14.29 -13.55
N LEU A 253 -5.79 14.55 -13.78
CA LEU A 253 -5.04 14.43 -15.05
C LEU A 253 -5.57 15.30 -16.18
N SER A 254 -6.69 15.98 -15.98
CA SER A 254 -7.33 16.90 -16.91
C SER A 254 -8.16 17.92 -16.10
N ASP A 255 -8.38 19.09 -16.66
CA ASP A 255 -9.31 20.07 -16.09
C ASP A 255 -10.78 19.67 -16.30
N GLU A 256 -11.03 18.79 -17.27
CA GLU A 256 -12.36 18.27 -17.54
C GLU A 256 -12.77 17.22 -16.51
N LYS A 257 -13.95 17.39 -15.94
CA LYS A 257 -14.58 16.42 -15.07
C LYS A 257 -15.63 15.65 -15.84
N LYS A 258 -15.59 14.33 -15.75
CA LYS A 258 -16.57 13.45 -16.37
C LYS A 258 -17.48 12.86 -15.30
N LYS A 259 -18.79 12.88 -15.55
CA LYS A 259 -19.78 12.25 -14.69
C LYS A 259 -20.22 10.91 -15.24
N THR A 260 -20.40 9.95 -14.37
CA THR A 260 -20.93 8.62 -14.72
C THR A 260 -21.70 8.03 -13.56
N VAL A 261 -22.41 6.94 -13.83
CA VAL A 261 -23.15 6.18 -12.81
C VAL A 261 -22.48 4.83 -12.60
N VAL A 262 -22.29 4.46 -11.35
CA VAL A 262 -21.77 3.15 -10.97
C VAL A 262 -22.89 2.12 -11.03
N THR A 263 -22.77 1.17 -11.96
CA THR A 263 -23.81 0.14 -12.23
C THR A 263 -23.50 -1.21 -11.59
N GLY A 264 -22.32 -1.37 -11.04
CA GLY A 264 -21.90 -2.58 -10.33
C GLY A 264 -20.74 -2.29 -9.39
N ILE A 265 -20.73 -2.92 -8.25
CA ILE A 265 -19.64 -2.86 -7.28
C ILE A 265 -19.27 -4.30 -6.94
N GLU A 266 -17.98 -4.62 -7.05
CA GLU A 266 -17.45 -5.96 -6.75
C GLU A 266 -16.22 -5.83 -5.86
N MET A 267 -16.09 -6.75 -4.91
CA MET A 267 -14.90 -6.94 -4.09
C MET A 267 -14.57 -8.44 -4.04
N PHE A 268 -13.34 -8.83 -4.43
CA PHE A 268 -12.91 -10.24 -4.51
C PHE A 268 -13.91 -11.14 -5.25
N HIS A 269 -14.39 -10.68 -6.41
CA HIS A 269 -15.40 -11.36 -7.25
C HIS A 269 -16.79 -11.53 -6.63
N LYS A 270 -17.05 -10.96 -5.46
CA LYS A 270 -18.36 -10.92 -4.80
C LYS A 270 -19.06 -9.58 -5.07
N LEU A 271 -20.38 -9.61 -5.20
CA LEU A 271 -21.18 -8.40 -5.44
C LEU A 271 -21.44 -7.65 -4.14
N LEU A 272 -21.37 -6.32 -4.19
CA LEU A 272 -21.73 -5.44 -3.08
C LEU A 272 -22.93 -4.55 -3.48
N ASP A 273 -23.80 -4.26 -2.52
CA ASP A 273 -24.86 -3.25 -2.66
C ASP A 273 -24.31 -1.83 -2.46
N TYR A 274 -23.28 -1.71 -1.63
CA TYR A 274 -22.54 -0.47 -1.37
C TYR A 274 -21.09 -0.79 -0.99
N ALA A 275 -20.23 0.17 -1.26
CA ALA A 275 -18.84 0.17 -0.78
C ALA A 275 -18.66 1.26 0.28
N GLU A 276 -17.71 1.05 1.19
CA GLU A 276 -17.36 2.03 2.22
C GLU A 276 -15.85 2.18 2.36
N ALA A 277 -15.43 3.23 3.05
CA ALA A 277 -14.02 3.52 3.28
C ALA A 277 -13.27 2.26 3.75
N GLY A 278 -12.16 1.96 3.09
CA GLY A 278 -11.32 0.79 3.31
C GLY A 278 -11.56 -0.38 2.38
N ASP A 279 -12.69 -0.44 1.66
CA ASP A 279 -12.96 -1.52 0.72
C ASP A 279 -12.10 -1.41 -0.54
N ASN A 280 -11.55 -2.53 -0.99
CA ASN A 280 -10.88 -2.63 -2.29
C ASN A 280 -11.90 -3.11 -3.32
N ILE A 281 -12.33 -2.23 -4.22
CA ILE A 281 -13.45 -2.51 -5.11
C ILE A 281 -13.11 -2.35 -6.58
N GLY A 282 -13.88 -3.02 -7.42
CA GLY A 282 -14.06 -2.71 -8.82
C GLY A 282 -15.42 -2.05 -9.03
N ALA A 283 -15.42 -0.81 -9.52
CA ALA A 283 -16.62 -0.04 -9.84
C ALA A 283 -16.88 -0.10 -11.34
N LEU A 284 -18.03 -0.64 -11.75
CA LEU A 284 -18.46 -0.70 -13.14
C LEU A 284 -19.09 0.63 -13.55
N LEU A 285 -18.50 1.32 -14.51
CA LEU A 285 -18.85 2.66 -14.94
C LEU A 285 -19.73 2.64 -16.20
N ARG A 286 -20.87 3.33 -16.17
CA ARG A 286 -21.80 3.40 -17.31
C ARG A 286 -21.29 4.36 -18.37
N GLY A 287 -21.19 3.89 -19.64
CA GLY A 287 -20.93 4.77 -20.79
C GLY A 287 -19.54 5.42 -20.79
N ILE A 288 -18.61 4.88 -20.00
CA ILE A 288 -17.20 5.30 -19.99
C ILE A 288 -16.39 4.24 -20.73
N ASP A 289 -15.66 4.67 -21.76
CA ASP A 289 -14.67 3.84 -22.44
C ASP A 289 -13.40 3.72 -21.58
N ARG A 290 -12.57 2.71 -21.86
CA ARG A 290 -11.31 2.48 -21.15
C ARG A 290 -10.39 3.72 -21.17
N GLN A 291 -10.42 4.50 -22.24
CA GLN A 291 -9.67 5.76 -22.37
C GLN A 291 -10.31 6.94 -21.62
N GLY A 292 -11.52 6.76 -21.12
CA GLY A 292 -12.27 7.80 -20.41
C GLY A 292 -11.95 7.89 -18.93
N VAL A 293 -11.25 6.90 -18.39
CA VAL A 293 -10.75 6.83 -17.01
C VAL A 293 -9.38 6.17 -17.01
N GLU A 294 -8.47 6.65 -16.18
CA GLU A 294 -7.09 6.12 -16.09
C GLU A 294 -6.56 6.15 -14.65
N ARG A 295 -5.51 5.36 -14.40
CA ARG A 295 -4.80 5.36 -13.14
C ARG A 295 -4.30 6.77 -12.81
N GLY A 296 -4.46 7.18 -11.55
CA GLY A 296 -4.06 8.50 -11.08
C GLY A 296 -5.20 9.50 -10.98
N GLN A 297 -6.34 9.21 -11.63
CA GLN A 297 -7.58 9.93 -11.38
C GLN A 297 -8.26 9.41 -10.10
N VAL A 298 -9.29 10.12 -9.65
CA VAL A 298 -10.14 9.67 -8.55
C VAL A 298 -11.59 9.59 -9.02
N LEU A 299 -12.33 8.62 -8.49
CA LEU A 299 -13.79 8.63 -8.47
C LEU A 299 -14.24 9.31 -7.19
N SER A 300 -15.09 10.31 -7.31
CA SER A 300 -15.53 11.08 -6.15
C SER A 300 -17.04 11.39 -6.22
N LYS A 301 -17.60 11.74 -5.06
CA LYS A 301 -18.92 12.36 -5.05
C LYS A 301 -18.86 13.65 -5.87
N PRO A 302 -19.83 13.91 -6.78
CA PRO A 302 -19.82 15.09 -7.62
C PRO A 302 -19.61 16.40 -6.85
N GLY A 303 -18.64 17.20 -7.28
CA GLY A 303 -18.31 18.50 -6.67
C GLY A 303 -17.54 18.45 -5.37
N SER A 304 -17.14 17.27 -4.86
CA SER A 304 -16.44 17.15 -3.56
C SER A 304 -14.95 17.36 -3.62
N ILE A 305 -14.33 17.25 -4.81
CA ILE A 305 -12.90 17.50 -5.02
C ILE A 305 -12.67 18.14 -6.40
N HIS A 306 -11.55 18.85 -6.55
CA HIS A 306 -11.22 19.56 -7.78
C HIS A 306 -9.79 19.27 -8.22
N PRO A 307 -9.50 19.32 -9.54
CA PRO A 307 -8.14 19.22 -10.04
C PRO A 307 -7.41 20.55 -9.83
N HIS A 308 -6.15 20.49 -9.40
CA HIS A 308 -5.28 21.65 -9.18
C HIS A 308 -3.87 21.37 -9.68
N THR A 309 -3.19 22.42 -10.13
CA THR A 309 -1.77 22.38 -10.50
C THR A 309 -0.88 23.09 -9.50
N LYS A 310 -1.43 23.99 -8.66
CA LYS A 310 -0.64 24.84 -7.77
C LYS A 310 -1.06 24.63 -6.32
N PHE A 311 -0.09 24.36 -5.47
CA PHE A 311 -0.32 24.19 -4.04
C PHE A 311 0.88 24.64 -3.20
N VAL A 312 0.65 24.82 -1.91
CA VAL A 312 1.70 24.98 -0.90
C VAL A 312 1.85 23.68 -0.16
N GLY A 313 3.03 23.13 -0.14
CA GLY A 313 3.38 21.92 0.60
C GLY A 313 4.33 22.22 1.74
N GLN A 314 4.05 21.70 2.94
CA GLN A 314 5.03 21.60 4.00
C GLN A 314 5.82 20.31 3.78
N VAL A 315 7.14 20.45 3.56
CA VAL A 315 8.00 19.35 3.09
C VAL A 315 9.17 19.16 4.03
N TYR A 316 9.39 17.92 4.43
CA TYR A 316 10.63 17.47 5.05
C TYR A 316 11.54 16.86 3.98
N VAL A 317 12.77 17.36 3.89
CA VAL A 317 13.78 16.88 2.94
C VAL A 317 14.64 15.83 3.61
N LEU A 318 14.58 14.60 3.09
CA LEU A 318 15.30 13.46 3.66
C LEU A 318 16.82 13.66 3.62
N THR A 319 17.48 13.31 4.70
CA THR A 319 18.94 13.30 4.81
C THR A 319 19.54 12.13 4.03
N LYS A 320 20.87 12.18 3.82
CA LYS A 320 21.63 11.08 3.21
C LYS A 320 21.46 9.77 3.97
N ASP A 321 21.47 9.82 5.29
CA ASP A 321 21.38 8.63 6.15
C ASP A 321 19.97 8.00 6.10
N GLU A 322 18.96 8.79 5.75
CA GLU A 322 17.58 8.35 5.47
C GLU A 322 17.39 7.90 4.01
N GLY A 323 18.45 7.76 3.22
CA GLY A 323 18.38 7.40 1.81
C GLY A 323 18.08 8.55 0.84
N GLY A 324 17.96 9.77 1.37
CA GLY A 324 17.66 10.98 0.61
C GLY A 324 18.85 11.60 -0.11
N ARG A 325 18.80 12.93 -0.25
CA ARG A 325 19.86 13.72 -0.91
C ARG A 325 21.04 13.96 0.03
N HIS A 326 22.21 14.19 -0.58
CA HIS A 326 23.41 14.68 0.10
C HIS A 326 23.79 16.10 -0.31
N THR A 327 23.07 16.68 -1.28
CA THR A 327 23.29 18.03 -1.79
C THR A 327 22.01 18.85 -1.65
N PRO A 328 22.13 20.18 -1.46
CA PRO A 328 20.97 21.06 -1.46
C PRO A 328 20.31 21.12 -2.84
N PHE A 329 19.06 21.58 -2.87
CA PHE A 329 18.42 22.01 -4.11
C PHE A 329 18.00 23.48 -4.03
N PHE A 330 17.77 24.06 -5.19
CA PHE A 330 17.50 25.48 -5.39
C PHE A 330 16.13 25.70 -6.03
N ASN A 331 15.73 26.96 -6.17
CA ASN A 331 14.55 27.32 -6.93
C ASN A 331 14.53 26.68 -8.33
N ASN A 332 13.35 26.37 -8.83
CA ASN A 332 13.12 25.66 -10.10
C ASN A 332 13.59 24.19 -10.11
N TYR A 333 13.81 23.59 -8.96
CA TYR A 333 14.01 22.16 -8.86
C TYR A 333 12.77 21.40 -9.36
N ARG A 334 12.97 20.33 -10.16
CA ARG A 334 11.91 19.62 -10.88
C ARG A 334 11.91 18.13 -10.59
N PRO A 335 11.48 17.71 -9.40
CA PRO A 335 11.34 16.29 -9.06
C PRO A 335 9.98 15.73 -9.49
N GLN A 336 9.78 14.42 -9.22
CA GLN A 336 8.50 13.74 -9.31
C GLN A 336 7.75 13.86 -7.99
N PHE A 337 6.48 14.24 -8.04
CA PHE A 337 5.56 14.27 -6.92
C PHE A 337 4.62 13.09 -7.01
N TYR A 338 4.54 12.31 -5.96
CA TYR A 338 3.71 11.12 -5.86
C TYR A 338 2.48 11.41 -5.00
N PHE A 339 1.31 11.38 -5.63
CA PHE A 339 0.02 11.56 -4.98
C PHE A 339 -0.84 10.32 -5.18
N ARG A 340 -1.37 9.72 -4.13
CA ARG A 340 -2.24 8.53 -4.24
C ARG A 340 -1.66 7.50 -5.23
N THR A 341 -2.29 7.33 -6.38
CA THR A 341 -1.93 6.30 -7.39
C THR A 341 -1.15 6.85 -8.58
N THR A 342 -0.70 8.12 -8.55
CA THR A 342 0.01 8.74 -9.67
C THR A 342 1.26 9.48 -9.26
N ASP A 343 2.11 9.72 -10.23
CA ASP A 343 3.25 10.62 -10.14
C ASP A 343 3.20 11.70 -11.22
N VAL A 344 3.62 12.89 -10.88
CA VAL A 344 3.64 14.02 -11.79
C VAL A 344 4.86 14.90 -11.51
N THR A 345 5.48 15.41 -12.58
CA THR A 345 6.57 16.38 -12.44
C THR A 345 6.03 17.71 -11.93
N GLY A 346 6.71 18.30 -10.95
CA GLY A 346 6.39 19.62 -10.45
C GLY A 346 7.62 20.50 -10.33
N VAL A 347 7.42 21.80 -10.34
CA VAL A 347 8.46 22.82 -10.13
C VAL A 347 8.31 23.40 -8.74
N ILE A 348 9.40 23.40 -7.98
CA ILE A 348 9.44 23.93 -6.62
C ILE A 348 9.91 25.39 -6.68
N THR A 349 9.18 26.25 -5.96
CA THR A 349 9.60 27.62 -5.65
C THR A 349 9.72 27.75 -4.13
N LEU A 350 10.93 28.07 -3.67
CA LEU A 350 11.23 28.26 -2.25
C LEU A 350 10.66 29.61 -1.75
N PRO A 351 10.40 29.75 -0.43
CA PRO A 351 9.94 30.99 0.17
C PRO A 351 10.91 32.15 -0.11
N GLU A 352 10.38 33.39 -0.09
CA GLU A 352 11.22 34.59 -0.22
C GLU A 352 12.31 34.62 0.86
N GLY A 353 13.55 34.91 0.43
CA GLY A 353 14.72 34.91 1.32
C GLY A 353 15.39 33.55 1.52
N THR A 354 14.84 32.47 0.96
CA THR A 354 15.45 31.14 0.98
C THR A 354 16.11 30.86 -0.35
N GLU A 355 17.43 30.81 -0.39
CA GLU A 355 18.18 30.56 -1.62
C GLU A 355 18.29 29.07 -1.95
N MET A 356 18.37 28.22 -0.93
CA MET A 356 18.51 26.77 -1.08
C MET A 356 17.80 26.03 0.07
N CYS A 357 17.51 24.77 -0.16
CA CYS A 357 16.97 23.85 0.83
C CYS A 357 17.96 22.69 1.03
N MET A 358 18.34 22.44 2.28
CA MET A 358 19.30 21.40 2.67
C MET A 358 18.58 20.08 3.03
N PRO A 359 19.25 18.94 2.86
CA PRO A 359 18.79 17.70 3.48
C PRO A 359 18.63 17.86 5.00
N GLY A 360 17.47 17.44 5.54
CA GLY A 360 17.08 17.63 6.94
C GLY A 360 16.21 18.87 7.21
N ASP A 361 16.05 19.75 6.23
CA ASP A 361 15.21 20.93 6.38
C ASP A 361 13.70 20.56 6.33
N ASN A 362 12.91 21.34 7.07
CA ASN A 362 11.45 21.34 6.99
C ASN A 362 11.02 22.72 6.46
N VAL A 363 10.44 22.77 5.27
CA VAL A 363 10.19 24.00 4.53
C VAL A 363 8.81 24.01 3.90
N ASP A 364 8.10 25.14 4.03
CA ASP A 364 6.89 25.39 3.25
C ASP A 364 7.29 25.88 1.85
N MET A 365 6.89 25.17 0.81
CA MET A 365 7.27 25.52 -0.56
C MET A 365 6.07 25.56 -1.49
N ASN A 366 6.15 26.45 -2.48
CA ASN A 366 5.18 26.51 -3.55
C ASN A 366 5.55 25.48 -4.62
N VAL A 367 4.56 24.73 -5.07
CA VAL A 367 4.72 23.70 -6.11
C VAL A 367 3.75 23.97 -7.25
N GLU A 368 4.26 23.91 -8.48
CA GLU A 368 3.47 23.96 -9.70
C GLU A 368 3.67 22.67 -10.49
N LEU A 369 2.60 21.87 -10.58
CA LEU A 369 2.59 20.60 -11.31
C LEU A 369 2.37 20.83 -12.80
N ILE A 370 2.96 19.99 -13.65
CA ILE A 370 2.74 20.02 -15.10
C ILE A 370 1.38 19.49 -15.54
N THR A 371 0.71 18.73 -14.67
CA THR A 371 -0.60 18.11 -14.94
C THR A 371 -1.50 18.32 -13.72
N PRO A 372 -2.79 18.66 -13.90
CA PRO A 372 -3.70 18.86 -12.78
C PRO A 372 -4.00 17.53 -12.09
N ILE A 373 -3.96 17.53 -10.77
CA ILE A 373 -4.22 16.37 -9.90
C ILE A 373 -5.36 16.71 -8.94
N ALA A 374 -6.16 15.72 -8.59
CA ALA A 374 -7.18 15.85 -7.55
C ALA A 374 -6.51 16.03 -6.19
N ILE A 375 -6.34 17.29 -5.77
CA ILE A 375 -5.63 17.70 -4.54
C ILE A 375 -6.62 18.34 -3.58
N GLU A 376 -6.38 18.12 -2.30
CA GLU A 376 -7.06 18.81 -1.20
C GLU A 376 -6.08 19.08 -0.05
N LYS A 377 -6.41 20.02 0.81
CA LYS A 377 -5.62 20.32 2.01
C LYS A 377 -5.55 19.09 2.93
N GLY A 378 -4.36 18.78 3.43
CA GLY A 378 -4.09 17.60 4.25
C GLY A 378 -3.66 16.37 3.46
N LEU A 379 -3.69 16.42 2.12
CA LEU A 379 -3.19 15.32 1.30
C LEU A 379 -1.68 15.18 1.45
N ARG A 380 -1.21 13.97 1.77
CA ARG A 380 0.22 13.63 1.82
C ARG A 380 0.76 13.33 0.44
N PHE A 381 2.05 13.60 0.25
CA PHE A 381 2.77 13.29 -0.97
C PHE A 381 4.23 12.96 -0.69
N ALA A 382 4.85 12.21 -1.60
CA ALA A 382 6.29 11.97 -1.61
C ALA A 382 6.94 12.69 -2.79
N ILE A 383 8.20 13.08 -2.60
CA ILE A 383 9.04 13.67 -3.65
C ILE A 383 10.14 12.69 -3.99
N ARG A 384 10.30 12.37 -5.28
CA ARG A 384 11.32 11.42 -5.75
C ARG A 384 12.17 11.98 -6.88
N GLU A 385 13.43 11.56 -6.90
CA GLU A 385 14.40 11.86 -7.94
C GLU A 385 15.27 10.63 -8.20
N GLY A 386 15.42 10.25 -9.47
CA GLY A 386 16.29 9.15 -9.86
C GLY A 386 16.03 7.83 -9.13
N GLY A 387 14.75 7.49 -8.89
CA GLY A 387 14.35 6.27 -8.19
C GLY A 387 14.42 6.33 -6.66
N ARG A 388 14.84 7.46 -6.05
CA ARG A 388 14.97 7.64 -4.60
C ARG A 388 13.93 8.61 -4.07
N THR A 389 13.40 8.35 -2.90
CA THR A 389 12.59 9.31 -2.15
C THR A 389 13.52 10.36 -1.53
N VAL A 390 13.31 11.61 -1.88
CA VAL A 390 14.16 12.74 -1.42
C VAL A 390 13.42 13.67 -0.46
N GLY A 391 12.13 13.51 -0.33
CA GLY A 391 11.31 14.28 0.61
C GLY A 391 9.91 13.72 0.74
N SER A 392 9.24 14.12 1.79
CA SER A 392 7.82 13.86 2.02
C SER A 392 7.14 15.13 2.52
N GLY A 393 5.87 15.29 2.21
CA GLY A 393 5.15 16.49 2.58
C GLY A 393 3.65 16.31 2.69
N VAL A 394 3.01 17.37 3.14
CA VAL A 394 1.56 17.50 3.22
C VAL A 394 1.11 18.80 2.56
N VAL A 395 0.01 18.76 1.83
CA VAL A 395 -0.60 19.96 1.22
C VAL A 395 -1.23 20.79 2.33
N ILE A 396 -0.71 22.01 2.52
CA ILE A 396 -1.21 22.96 3.55
C ILE A 396 -2.08 24.07 2.95
N GLY A 397 -1.98 24.30 1.64
CA GLY A 397 -2.76 25.30 0.92
C GLY A 397 -2.84 24.99 -0.57
N ILE A 398 -3.91 25.46 -1.21
CA ILE A 398 -4.10 25.38 -2.66
C ILE A 398 -4.07 26.79 -3.20
N ASN A 399 -3.23 27.01 -4.22
CA ASN A 399 -3.13 28.28 -4.93
C ASN A 399 -3.89 28.13 -6.25
N GLU A 400 -4.82 29.01 -6.52
CA GLU A 400 -5.56 29.08 -7.80
C GLU A 400 -4.72 29.77 -8.89
#